data_db797c88090660c02924407cabd90d13
#
_entry.id   db797c88090660c02924407cabd90d13
#
_cell.length_a   1.000
_cell.length_b   1.000
_cell.length_c   1.000
_cell.angle_alpha   90.00
_cell.angle_beta   90.00
_cell.angle_gamma   90.00
#
_symmetry.space_group_name_H-M   'P 1'
#
loop_
_entity.id
_entity.type
_entity.pdbx_description
1 polymer ?
#
loop_
_entity_poly.entity_id
_entity_poly.type
_entity_poly.pdbx_seq_one_letter_code
_entity_poly.pdbx_strand_id
1 'polypeptide(L)'
;MNDEERILKEIKDVLKELDEQGRMKYTQKYMQHSDISVYKHCISVAYTSVELADRLAWNVNRRELIRGALLHDYFLYDWHEKNAGHRFHGFIHAGRALQNARKDFKLTIREENIILRHMFPLNVVPPMCKEAWLVCLADKICASKETVAGRIHR
;
A
#
# COMPACT_ATOMS: atom_id res chain seq x y z
N MET A 1 22.79 12.39 6.99
CA MET A 1 21.72 11.56 6.37
C MET A 1 20.79 12.49 5.58
N ASN A 2 20.62 12.24 4.30
CA ASN A 2 19.70 13.04 3.49
C ASN A 2 18.24 12.58 3.70
N ASP A 3 17.29 13.31 3.12
CA ASP A 3 15.86 13.02 3.32
C ASP A 3 15.47 11.65 2.77
N GLU A 4 16.01 11.28 1.62
CA GLU A 4 15.75 9.96 1.01
C GLU A 4 16.21 8.83 1.94
N GLU A 5 17.43 8.92 2.45
CA GLU A 5 17.98 7.91 3.36
C GLU A 5 17.16 7.81 4.64
N ARG A 6 16.70 8.95 5.16
CA ARG A 6 15.87 8.98 6.36
C ARG A 6 14.54 8.27 6.14
N ILE A 7 13.86 8.56 5.02
CA ILE A 7 12.58 7.94 4.69
C ILE A 7 12.76 6.44 4.49
N LEU A 8 13.79 6.02 3.76
CA LEU A 8 14.06 4.60 3.53
C LEU A 8 14.35 3.86 4.83
N LYS A 9 15.04 4.50 5.76
CA LYS A 9 15.31 3.89 7.07
C LYS A 9 14.02 3.71 7.87
N GLU A 10 13.15 4.72 7.90
CA GLU A 10 11.86 4.61 8.58
C GLU A 10 11.02 3.46 8.03
N ILE A 11 10.98 3.34 6.71
CA ILE A 11 10.23 2.26 6.04
C ILE A 11 10.85 0.90 6.37
N LYS A 12 12.16 0.80 6.30
CA LYS A 12 12.89 -0.44 6.55
C LYS A 12 12.64 -0.97 7.96
N ASP A 13 12.63 -0.07 8.95
CA ASP A 13 12.37 -0.44 10.35
C ASP A 13 10.96 -1.00 10.52
N VAL A 14 9.96 -0.36 9.94
CA VAL A 14 8.57 -0.84 9.99
C VAL A 14 8.42 -2.14 9.22
N LEU A 15 9.02 -2.23 8.04
CA LEU A 15 8.96 -3.43 7.20
C LEU A 15 9.54 -4.65 7.91
N LYS A 16 10.65 -4.48 8.61
CA LYS A 16 11.25 -5.55 9.41
C LYS A 16 10.27 -6.06 10.46
N GLU A 17 9.60 -5.15 11.15
CA GLU A 17 8.59 -5.50 12.14
C GLU A 17 7.45 -6.32 11.52
N LEU A 18 6.93 -5.88 10.37
CA LEU A 18 5.86 -6.58 9.67
C LEU A 18 6.29 -7.95 9.16
N ASP A 19 7.53 -8.07 8.69
CA ASP A 19 8.08 -9.34 8.23
C ASP A 19 8.22 -10.35 9.38
N GLU A 20 8.58 -9.87 10.57
CA GLU A 20 8.72 -10.71 11.76
C GLU A 20 7.39 -11.14 12.34
N GLN A 21 6.37 -10.26 12.30
CA GLN A 21 5.08 -10.50 12.95
C GLN A 21 4.07 -11.23 12.07
N GLY A 22 4.20 -11.13 10.76
CA GLY A 22 3.21 -11.67 9.84
C GLY A 22 3.80 -12.19 8.53
N ARG A 23 2.97 -12.12 7.49
CA ARG A 23 3.27 -12.70 6.18
C ARG A 23 3.64 -11.67 5.11
N MET A 24 4.16 -10.52 5.53
CA MET A 24 4.52 -9.45 4.58
C MET A 24 5.48 -9.93 3.48
N LYS A 25 6.45 -10.78 3.82
CA LYS A 25 7.40 -11.34 2.85
C LYS A 25 6.73 -12.14 1.74
N TYR A 26 5.61 -12.77 2.02
CA TYR A 26 4.90 -13.57 1.03
C TYR A 26 4.30 -12.73 -0.09
N THR A 27 4.10 -11.43 0.13
CA THR A 27 3.60 -10.53 -0.92
C THR A 27 4.59 -10.38 -2.07
N GLN A 28 5.85 -10.78 -1.90
CA GLN A 28 6.84 -10.83 -2.98
C GLN A 28 6.46 -11.82 -4.08
N LYS A 29 5.64 -12.80 -3.78
CA LYS A 29 5.22 -13.86 -4.72
C LYS A 29 4.09 -13.41 -5.64
N TYR A 30 3.42 -12.31 -5.35
CA TYR A 30 2.23 -11.87 -6.07
C TYR A 30 2.52 -10.61 -6.87
N MET A 31 2.05 -10.57 -8.11
CA MET A 31 2.31 -9.45 -9.01
C MET A 31 1.21 -8.39 -8.89
N GLN A 32 1.62 -7.14 -8.85
CA GLN A 32 0.70 -5.99 -8.76
C GLN A 32 0.46 -5.38 -10.15
N HIS A 33 1.53 -4.89 -10.77
CA HIS A 33 1.48 -4.27 -12.10
C HIS A 33 2.72 -4.71 -12.88
N SER A 34 2.53 -5.27 -14.06
CA SER A 34 3.63 -5.77 -14.90
C SER A 34 4.55 -6.71 -14.10
N ASP A 35 5.83 -6.38 -13.94
CA ASP A 35 6.81 -7.20 -13.23
C ASP A 35 6.99 -6.78 -11.77
N ILE A 36 6.16 -5.85 -11.27
CA ILE A 36 6.28 -5.33 -9.92
C ILE A 36 5.49 -6.19 -8.97
N SER A 37 6.15 -6.74 -7.95
CA SER A 37 5.48 -7.51 -6.90
C SER A 37 4.65 -6.59 -6.00
N VAL A 38 3.68 -7.19 -5.30
CA VAL A 38 2.90 -6.47 -4.28
C VAL A 38 3.83 -5.88 -3.22
N TYR A 39 4.85 -6.63 -2.81
CA TYR A 39 5.85 -6.18 -1.85
C TYR A 39 6.53 -4.88 -2.29
N LYS A 40 7.07 -4.87 -3.51
CA LYS A 40 7.76 -3.68 -4.06
C LYS A 40 6.81 -2.50 -4.25
N HIS A 41 5.61 -2.77 -4.74
CA HIS A 41 4.59 -1.73 -4.91
C HIS A 41 4.26 -1.06 -3.58
N CYS A 42 4.05 -1.85 -2.53
CA CYS A 42 3.72 -1.31 -1.20
C CYS A 42 4.86 -0.46 -0.63
N ILE A 43 6.11 -0.86 -0.84
CA ILE A 43 7.28 -0.06 -0.44
C ILE A 43 7.29 1.28 -1.19
N SER A 44 7.04 1.26 -2.50
CA SER A 44 6.97 2.49 -3.30
C SER A 44 5.86 3.42 -2.84
N VAL A 45 4.70 2.86 -2.49
CA VAL A 45 3.57 3.63 -1.98
C VAL A 45 3.90 4.25 -0.63
N ALA A 46 4.55 3.50 0.26
CA ALA A 46 4.97 4.02 1.56
C ALA A 46 5.96 5.19 1.38
N TYR A 47 6.95 5.03 0.53
CA TYR A 47 7.92 6.09 0.24
C TYR A 47 7.24 7.35 -0.31
N THR A 48 6.40 7.19 -1.32
CA THR A 48 5.69 8.30 -1.96
C THR A 48 4.76 8.99 -0.97
N SER A 49 4.09 8.25 -0.09
CA SER A 49 3.21 8.81 0.93
C SER A 49 3.96 9.70 1.91
N VAL A 50 5.12 9.25 2.38
CA VAL A 50 5.94 10.04 3.31
C VAL A 50 6.51 11.26 2.61
N GLU A 51 6.99 11.11 1.38
CA GLU A 51 7.51 12.22 0.58
C GLU A 51 6.44 13.30 0.36
N LEU A 52 5.21 12.88 0.04
CA LEU A 52 4.09 13.82 -0.12
C LEU A 52 3.77 14.54 1.19
N ALA A 53 3.76 13.83 2.31
CA ALA A 53 3.53 14.46 3.62
C ALA A 53 4.56 15.53 3.91
N ASP A 54 5.83 15.25 3.64
CA ASP A 54 6.93 16.20 3.85
C ASP A 54 6.81 17.42 2.93
N ARG A 55 6.53 17.20 1.65
CA ARG A 55 6.37 18.29 0.67
C ARG A 55 5.19 19.19 0.98
N LEU A 56 4.09 18.60 1.44
CA LEU A 56 2.88 19.36 1.79
C LEU A 56 2.95 19.95 3.20
N ALA A 57 3.99 19.62 3.96
CA ALA A 57 4.15 20.00 5.36
C ALA A 57 2.94 19.58 6.20
N TRP A 58 2.36 18.41 5.91
CA TRP A 58 1.24 17.86 6.66
C TRP A 58 1.73 17.17 7.91
N ASN A 59 1.11 17.50 9.04
CA ASN A 59 1.38 16.84 10.30
C ASN A 59 0.60 15.53 10.33
N VAL A 60 1.32 14.41 10.22
CA VAL A 60 0.74 13.06 10.16
C VAL A 60 1.42 12.15 11.18
N ASN A 61 0.73 11.07 11.54
CA ASN A 61 1.37 10.00 12.29
C ASN A 61 2.19 9.15 11.30
N ARG A 62 3.50 9.34 11.31
CA ARG A 62 4.40 8.72 10.32
C ARG A 62 4.39 7.20 10.41
N ARG A 63 4.37 6.65 11.63
CA ARG A 63 4.32 5.20 11.83
C ARG A 63 3.05 4.60 11.25
N GLU A 64 1.89 5.18 11.57
CA GLU A 64 0.61 4.69 11.03
C GLU A 64 0.54 4.86 9.52
N LEU A 65 1.06 5.96 8.99
CA LEU A 65 1.13 6.20 7.56
C LEU A 65 1.94 5.10 6.85
N ILE A 66 3.13 4.81 7.36
CA ILE A 66 4.01 3.80 6.76
C ILE A 66 3.41 2.40 6.90
N ARG A 67 2.91 2.04 8.09
CA ARG A 67 2.28 0.73 8.31
C ARG A 67 1.08 0.54 7.39
N GLY A 68 0.20 1.54 7.34
CA GLY A 68 -0.98 1.48 6.47
C GLY A 68 -0.63 1.37 5.01
N ALA A 69 0.37 2.13 4.55
CA ALA A 69 0.83 2.08 3.16
C ALA A 69 1.43 0.70 2.82
N LEU A 70 2.27 0.15 3.70
CA LEU A 70 2.85 -1.18 3.48
C LEU A 70 1.79 -2.29 3.47
N LEU A 71 0.69 -2.10 4.16
CA LEU A 71 -0.36 -3.10 4.28
C LEU A 71 -1.58 -2.86 3.39
N HIS A 72 -1.59 -1.76 2.60
CA HIS A 72 -2.81 -1.40 1.85
C HIS A 72 -3.23 -2.45 0.82
N ASP A 73 -2.29 -3.21 0.29
CA ASP A 73 -2.51 -4.30 -0.67
C ASP A 73 -2.14 -5.66 -0.07
N TYR A 74 -2.33 -5.83 1.22
CA TYR A 74 -1.92 -7.04 1.94
C TYR A 74 -2.81 -8.23 1.57
N PHE A 75 -2.54 -8.81 0.39
CA PHE A 75 -3.23 -10.01 -0.05
C PHE A 75 -2.22 -11.10 -0.44
N LEU A 76 -2.66 -12.35 -0.30
CA LEU A 76 -1.82 -13.52 -0.46
C LEU A 76 -2.35 -14.41 -1.59
N TYR A 77 -2.77 -13.77 -2.70
CA TYR A 77 -3.18 -14.46 -3.91
C TYR A 77 -2.87 -13.57 -5.13
N ASP A 78 -2.67 -14.18 -6.28
CA ASP A 78 -2.44 -13.45 -7.52
C ASP A 78 -3.78 -13.04 -8.13
N TRP A 79 -4.10 -11.75 -8.07
CA TRP A 79 -5.36 -11.23 -8.59
C TRP A 79 -5.42 -11.21 -10.12
N HIS A 80 -4.30 -11.48 -10.79
CA HIS A 80 -4.28 -11.65 -12.24
C HIS A 80 -4.70 -13.06 -12.68
N GLU A 81 -4.82 -14.00 -11.77
CA GLU A 81 -5.34 -15.33 -12.09
C GLU A 81 -6.78 -15.24 -12.59
N LYS A 82 -7.09 -16.04 -13.62
CA LYS A 82 -8.42 -16.07 -14.19
C LYS A 82 -9.36 -16.87 -13.29
N ASN A 83 -10.09 -16.14 -12.44
CA ASN A 83 -11.16 -16.76 -11.69
C ASN A 83 -12.32 -15.76 -11.54
N ALA A 84 -13.52 -16.26 -11.23
CA ALA A 84 -14.74 -15.47 -11.24
C ALA A 84 -14.68 -14.25 -10.29
N GLY A 85 -13.95 -14.33 -9.20
CA GLY A 85 -13.82 -13.24 -8.25
C GLY A 85 -13.00 -12.06 -8.76
N HIS A 86 -12.12 -12.29 -9.73
CA HIS A 86 -11.17 -11.25 -10.15
C HIS A 86 -11.76 -10.15 -11.00
N ARG A 87 -12.87 -10.39 -11.70
CA ARG A 87 -13.55 -9.34 -12.46
C ARG A 87 -14.10 -8.23 -11.57
N PHE A 88 -14.32 -8.50 -10.27
CA PHE A 88 -14.79 -7.54 -9.29
C PHE A 88 -13.67 -7.09 -8.35
N HIS A 89 -12.41 -7.38 -8.68
CA HIS A 89 -11.26 -7.11 -7.81
C HIS A 89 -11.21 -5.66 -7.31
N GLY A 90 -11.45 -4.69 -8.20
CA GLY A 90 -11.43 -3.28 -7.85
C GLY A 90 -12.43 -2.89 -6.77
N PHE A 91 -13.53 -3.66 -6.60
CA PHE A 91 -14.57 -3.37 -5.60
C PHE A 91 -14.33 -4.06 -4.26
N ILE A 92 -13.64 -5.22 -4.24
CA ILE A 92 -13.48 -6.04 -3.02
C ILE A 92 -12.05 -6.08 -2.51
N HIS A 93 -11.11 -5.60 -3.30
CA HIS A 93 -9.67 -5.64 -3.03
C HIS A 93 -9.30 -5.09 -1.64
N ALA A 94 -9.76 -3.88 -1.34
CA ALA A 94 -9.43 -3.21 -0.08
C ALA A 94 -9.98 -3.97 1.14
N GLY A 95 -11.19 -4.52 1.03
CA GLY A 95 -11.78 -5.32 2.10
C GLY A 95 -10.99 -6.59 2.38
N ARG A 96 -10.52 -7.26 1.33
CA ARG A 96 -9.70 -8.46 1.49
C ARG A 96 -8.34 -8.16 2.11
N ALA A 97 -7.71 -7.06 1.66
CA ALA A 97 -6.44 -6.62 2.25
C ALA A 97 -6.62 -6.34 3.75
N LEU A 98 -7.68 -5.67 4.12
CA LEU A 98 -7.98 -5.38 5.52
C LEU A 98 -8.19 -6.66 6.33
N GLN A 99 -8.98 -7.61 5.82
CA GLN A 99 -9.21 -8.88 6.49
C GLN A 99 -7.91 -9.65 6.70
N ASN A 100 -7.06 -9.71 5.68
CA ASN A 100 -5.77 -10.40 5.77
C ASN A 100 -4.84 -9.72 6.77
N ALA A 101 -4.78 -8.39 6.75
CA ALA A 101 -3.94 -7.64 7.69
C ALA A 101 -4.41 -7.82 9.14
N ARG A 102 -5.71 -7.84 9.38
CA ARG A 102 -6.28 -8.06 10.72
C ARG A 102 -5.93 -9.45 11.29
N LYS A 103 -5.75 -10.44 10.44
CA LYS A 103 -5.36 -11.78 10.89
C LYS A 103 -3.93 -11.81 11.45
N ASP A 104 -3.05 -10.99 10.91
CA ASP A 104 -1.63 -11.05 11.22
C ASP A 104 -1.17 -9.93 12.14
N PHE A 105 -1.88 -8.80 12.17
CA PHE A 105 -1.45 -7.60 12.88
C PHE A 105 -2.57 -6.96 13.68
N LYS A 106 -2.20 -6.31 14.78
CA LYS A 106 -3.11 -5.42 15.50
C LYS A 106 -3.04 -4.05 14.84
N LEU A 107 -4.15 -3.63 14.23
CA LEU A 107 -4.22 -2.40 13.46
C LEU A 107 -4.88 -1.28 14.26
N THR A 108 -4.42 -0.05 14.06
CA THR A 108 -5.11 1.14 14.57
C THR A 108 -6.28 1.51 13.64
N ILE A 109 -7.17 2.36 14.12
CA ILE A 109 -8.31 2.86 13.32
C ILE A 109 -7.81 3.57 12.07
N ARG A 110 -6.73 4.36 12.16
CA ARG A 110 -6.15 5.05 11.01
C ARG A 110 -5.58 4.06 10.00
N GLU A 111 -4.85 3.06 10.48
CA GLU A 111 -4.30 2.01 9.60
C GLU A 111 -5.40 1.27 8.86
N GLU A 112 -6.50 0.95 9.53
CA GLU A 112 -7.65 0.32 8.89
C GLU A 112 -8.28 1.24 7.85
N ASN A 113 -8.41 2.53 8.13
CA ASN A 113 -8.95 3.50 7.18
C ASN A 113 -8.06 3.62 5.95
N ILE A 114 -6.73 3.68 6.14
CA ILE A 114 -5.77 3.69 5.03
C ILE A 114 -6.00 2.50 4.10
N ILE A 115 -6.07 1.31 4.65
CA ILE A 115 -6.22 0.07 3.88
C ILE A 115 -7.58 0.05 3.18
N LEU A 116 -8.65 0.33 3.92
CA LEU A 116 -10.01 0.19 3.41
C LEU A 116 -10.37 1.24 2.34
N ARG A 117 -9.80 2.44 2.41
CA ARG A 117 -10.21 3.58 1.57
C ARG A 117 -9.26 3.90 0.42
N HIS A 118 -8.20 3.12 0.22
CA HIS A 118 -7.23 3.45 -0.82
C HIS A 118 -7.77 3.33 -2.25
N MET A 119 -8.87 2.62 -2.46
CA MET A 119 -9.50 2.46 -3.77
C MET A 119 -10.48 3.58 -4.13
N PHE A 120 -10.64 4.59 -3.28
CA PHE A 120 -11.46 5.76 -3.64
C PHE A 120 -10.86 6.44 -4.90
N PRO A 121 -11.64 6.88 -5.89
CA PRO A 121 -13.11 6.95 -5.91
C PRO A 121 -13.82 5.71 -6.48
N LEU A 122 -13.12 4.65 -6.84
CA LEU A 122 -13.77 3.43 -7.32
C LEU A 122 -14.71 2.87 -6.24
N ASN A 123 -14.24 2.81 -5.00
CA ASN A 123 -15.09 2.66 -3.84
C ASN A 123 -15.50 4.06 -3.40
N VAL A 124 -16.80 4.33 -3.33
CA VAL A 124 -17.32 5.69 -3.21
C VAL A 124 -17.17 6.34 -1.83
N VAL A 125 -16.84 5.56 -0.80
CA VAL A 125 -16.62 6.12 0.54
C VAL A 125 -15.20 6.67 0.60
N PRO A 126 -15.03 7.99 0.86
CA PRO A 126 -13.72 8.61 0.81
C PRO A 126 -12.86 8.30 2.03
N PRO A 127 -11.52 8.51 1.92
CA PRO A 127 -10.64 8.49 3.07
C PRO A 127 -11.10 9.47 4.15
N MET A 128 -10.90 9.12 5.42
CA MET A 128 -11.39 9.91 6.56
C MET A 128 -10.27 10.54 7.39
N CYS A 129 -9.02 10.41 6.98
CA CYS A 129 -7.89 11.04 7.65
C CYS A 129 -6.81 11.41 6.62
N LYS A 130 -5.89 12.30 7.02
CA LYS A 130 -4.79 12.76 6.14
C LYS A 130 -3.97 11.59 5.63
N GLU A 131 -3.63 10.67 6.51
CA GLU A 131 -2.84 9.50 6.17
C GLU A 131 -3.50 8.67 5.07
N ALA A 132 -4.80 8.45 5.19
CA ALA A 132 -5.55 7.68 4.19
C ALA A 132 -5.62 8.41 2.84
N TRP A 133 -5.77 9.74 2.83
CA TRP A 133 -5.72 10.53 1.60
C TRP A 133 -4.36 10.44 0.92
N LEU A 134 -3.29 10.52 1.70
CA LEU A 134 -1.93 10.43 1.17
C LEU A 134 -1.68 9.08 0.50
N VAL A 135 -2.07 8.00 1.15
CA VAL A 135 -1.87 6.65 0.59
C VAL A 135 -2.74 6.44 -0.65
N CYS A 136 -3.99 6.91 -0.62
CA CYS A 136 -4.88 6.84 -1.78
C CYS A 136 -4.25 7.52 -3.01
N LEU A 137 -3.70 8.71 -2.82
CA LEU A 137 -3.03 9.45 -3.90
C LEU A 137 -1.72 8.79 -4.31
N ALA A 138 -0.89 8.40 -3.33
CA ALA A 138 0.39 7.76 -3.59
C ALA A 138 0.23 6.45 -4.36
N ASP A 139 -0.78 5.66 -4.02
CA ASP A 139 -1.08 4.42 -4.72
C ASP A 139 -1.34 4.66 -6.21
N LYS A 140 -2.15 5.67 -6.54
CA LYS A 140 -2.47 6.03 -7.91
C LYS A 140 -1.23 6.52 -8.68
N ILE A 141 -0.39 7.32 -8.03
CA ILE A 141 0.86 7.80 -8.62
C ILE A 141 1.78 6.62 -8.93
N CYS A 142 1.98 5.73 -7.97
CA CYS A 142 2.86 4.56 -8.13
C CYS A 142 2.31 3.60 -9.19
N ALA A 143 1.03 3.30 -9.16
CA ALA A 143 0.40 2.41 -10.14
C ALA A 143 0.52 2.96 -11.56
N SER A 144 0.35 4.27 -11.74
CA SER A 144 0.51 4.92 -13.05
C SER A 144 1.94 4.79 -13.55
N LYS A 145 2.94 5.05 -12.70
CA LYS A 145 4.36 4.93 -13.07
C LYS A 145 4.73 3.50 -13.42
N GLU A 146 4.27 2.53 -12.66
CA GLU A 146 4.55 1.12 -12.87
C GLU A 146 3.95 0.62 -14.19
N THR A 147 2.72 1.05 -14.51
CA THR A 147 2.04 0.71 -15.75
C THR A 147 2.77 1.29 -16.96
N VAL A 148 3.19 2.55 -16.91
CA VAL A 148 3.94 3.21 -17.98
C VAL A 148 5.29 2.52 -18.17
N ALA A 149 6.03 2.25 -17.11
CA ALA A 149 7.32 1.56 -17.19
C ALA A 149 7.17 0.17 -17.83
N GLY A 150 6.12 -0.57 -17.46
CA GLY A 150 5.83 -1.87 -18.05
C GLY A 150 5.56 -1.81 -19.55
N ARG A 151 4.86 -0.76 -20.02
CA ARG A 151 4.60 -0.54 -21.47
C ARG A 151 5.87 -0.21 -22.23
N ILE A 152 6.77 0.56 -21.63
CA ILE A 152 8.02 0.96 -22.28
C ILE A 152 8.95 -0.24 -22.46
N HIS A 153 8.96 -1.18 -21.49
CA HIS A 153 9.84 -2.35 -21.48
C HIS A 153 9.23 -3.59 -22.15
N ARG A 154 8.04 -3.49 -22.71
CA ARG A 154 7.43 -4.56 -23.49
C ARG A 154 7.78 -4.45 -25.01
#